data_2f74d36712adf58a30c3d4f508c047c2
#
_entry.id   2f74d36712adf58a30c3d4f508c047c2
#
_cell.length_a   1.000
_cell.length_b   1.000
_cell.length_c   1.000
_cell.angle_alpha   90.00
_cell.angle_beta   90.00
_cell.angle_gamma   90.00
#
_symmetry.space_group_name_H-M   'P 1'
#
loop_
_entity.id
_entity.type
_entity.pdbx_description
1 polymer ?
#
loop_
_entity_poly.entity_id
_entity_poly.type
_entity_poly.pdbx_seq_one_letter_code
_entity_poly.pdbx_strand_id
1 'polypeptide(L)'
;ALCPLLTDGAIEALLTAGSDELKATYLEKLVSGQWTGTMNLTEPQAGSDLAAVRTRAEPQPDGSYKIFGTKIFITWGEHDMAENIIHLVLARVVGAPEGVKGISLFVVPKFMVKPDGNPGARNDVHCVSIEHKMGIKASPTAVLQFGDHGGAVGYLVGQENRGLEYMFIMMNAARYGVGVQGIAIAQMAYQKAVAFARDRVQSRPVDGSLKAAGPIIHHPDVK
;
A
#
# COMPACT_ATOMS: atom_id res chain seq x y z
N ALA A 1 -7.70 4.66 6.36
CA ALA A 1 -6.60 4.01 7.07
C ALA A 1 -5.56 3.38 6.14
N LEU A 2 -5.95 2.83 4.96
CA LEU A 2 -4.99 2.14 4.07
C LEU A 2 -4.03 3.10 3.35
N CYS A 3 -4.48 4.29 2.92
CA CYS A 3 -3.63 5.25 2.22
C CYS A 3 -2.42 5.69 3.08
N PRO A 4 -2.59 6.17 4.33
CA PRO A 4 -1.46 6.48 5.20
C PRO A 4 -0.57 5.28 5.51
N LEU A 5 -1.15 4.08 5.65
CA LEU A 5 -0.40 2.84 5.90
C LEU A 5 0.61 2.55 4.78
N LEU A 6 0.22 2.73 3.51
CA LEU A 6 1.12 2.52 2.38
C LEU A 6 2.15 3.64 2.26
N THR A 7 1.76 4.87 2.58
CA THR A 7 2.66 6.03 2.62
C THR A 7 3.76 5.85 3.67
N ASP A 8 3.38 5.38 4.88
CA ASP A 8 4.33 5.05 5.95
C ASP A 8 5.38 4.02 5.49
N GLY A 9 4.91 2.93 4.86
CA GLY A 9 5.83 1.94 4.28
C GLY A 9 6.78 2.54 3.22
N ALA A 10 6.29 3.44 2.37
CA ALA A 10 7.13 4.11 1.36
C ALA A 10 8.19 5.02 2.01
N ILE A 11 7.83 5.73 3.08
CA ILE A 11 8.75 6.54 3.88
C ILE A 11 9.85 5.65 4.47
N GLU A 12 9.50 4.54 5.11
CA GLU A 12 10.45 3.61 5.71
C GLU A 12 11.44 3.02 4.68
N ALA A 13 10.96 2.64 3.50
CA ALA A 13 11.82 2.13 2.43
C ALA A 13 12.80 3.21 1.93
N LEU A 14 12.33 4.45 1.75
CA LEU A 14 13.18 5.55 1.32
C LEU A 14 14.19 5.97 2.40
N LEU A 15 13.79 6.02 3.67
CA LEU A 15 14.70 6.29 4.79
C LEU A 15 15.82 5.27 4.85
N THR A 16 15.50 3.99 4.65
CA THR A 16 16.45 2.90 4.79
C THR A 16 17.37 2.76 3.57
N ALA A 17 16.82 2.87 2.36
CA ALA A 17 17.53 2.49 1.12
C ALA A 17 17.58 3.62 0.06
N GLY A 18 16.84 4.70 0.22
CA GLY A 18 16.88 5.82 -0.72
C GLY A 18 18.22 6.56 -0.70
N SER A 19 18.66 7.06 -1.88
CA SER A 19 19.76 8.00 -1.96
C SER A 19 19.41 9.33 -1.27
N ASP A 20 20.41 10.14 -0.96
CA ASP A 20 20.18 11.46 -0.35
C ASP A 20 19.32 12.36 -1.26
N GLU A 21 19.45 12.23 -2.58
CA GLU A 21 18.64 12.95 -3.56
C GLU A 21 17.15 12.50 -3.51
N LEU A 22 16.90 11.19 -3.45
CA LEU A 22 15.54 10.66 -3.31
C LEU A 22 14.91 11.09 -1.98
N LYS A 23 15.68 11.05 -0.90
CA LYS A 23 15.22 11.51 0.41
C LYS A 23 14.86 12.99 0.40
N ALA A 24 15.74 13.83 -0.14
CA ALA A 24 15.51 15.27 -0.25
C ALA A 24 14.29 15.62 -1.11
N THR A 25 14.06 14.83 -2.19
CA THR A 25 12.97 15.10 -3.13
C THR A 25 11.60 14.67 -2.58
N TYR A 26 11.52 13.53 -1.88
CA TYR A 26 10.23 12.88 -1.62
C TYR A 26 9.82 12.85 -0.14
N LEU A 27 10.77 12.76 0.82
CA LEU A 27 10.43 12.46 2.22
C LEU A 27 9.58 13.53 2.89
N GLU A 28 9.93 14.80 2.75
CA GLU A 28 9.20 15.88 3.41
C GLU A 28 7.72 15.90 2.98
N LYS A 29 7.46 15.74 1.69
CA LYS A 29 6.12 15.73 1.13
C LYS A 29 5.32 14.48 1.51
N LEU A 30 5.97 13.33 1.63
CA LEU A 30 5.34 12.10 2.10
C LEU A 30 5.01 12.16 3.60
N VAL A 31 5.93 12.64 4.42
CA VAL A 31 5.75 12.78 5.88
C VAL A 31 4.66 13.80 6.21
N SER A 32 4.60 14.91 5.49
CA SER A 32 3.56 15.93 5.67
C SER A 32 2.18 15.49 5.15
N GLY A 33 2.10 14.40 4.38
CA GLY A 33 0.86 13.91 3.76
C GLY A 33 0.43 14.71 2.52
N GLN A 34 1.24 15.65 2.03
CA GLN A 34 0.97 16.34 0.75
C GLN A 34 1.04 15.38 -0.43
N TRP A 35 1.92 14.39 -0.35
CA TRP A 35 2.03 13.28 -1.30
C TRP A 35 1.77 11.96 -0.61
N THR A 36 1.36 10.96 -1.39
CA THR A 36 1.10 9.61 -0.90
C THR A 36 2.03 8.60 -1.56
N GLY A 37 2.26 7.49 -0.87
CA GLY A 37 3.07 6.38 -1.36
C GLY A 37 2.25 5.12 -1.65
N THR A 38 2.70 4.28 -2.59
CA THR A 38 2.08 2.99 -2.90
C THR A 38 3.11 1.89 -3.09
N MET A 39 2.68 0.63 -2.90
CA MET A 39 3.48 -0.57 -3.19
C MET A 39 2.99 -1.23 -4.48
N ASN A 40 3.88 -1.42 -5.45
CA ASN A 40 3.56 -1.98 -6.77
C ASN A 40 4.36 -3.27 -7.01
N LEU A 41 3.82 -4.41 -6.56
CA LEU A 41 4.45 -5.73 -6.68
C LEU A 41 3.77 -6.57 -7.76
N THR A 42 2.47 -6.82 -7.56
CA THR A 42 1.69 -7.84 -8.23
C THR A 42 1.45 -7.51 -9.69
N GLU A 43 1.59 -8.53 -10.53
CA GLU A 43 1.24 -8.51 -11.95
C GLU A 43 0.23 -9.62 -12.26
N PRO A 44 -0.46 -9.62 -13.41
CA PRO A 44 -1.44 -10.66 -13.72
C PRO A 44 -0.91 -12.08 -13.61
N GLN A 45 0.35 -12.32 -13.92
CA GLN A 45 1.02 -13.63 -13.85
C GLN A 45 1.90 -13.81 -12.61
N ALA A 46 2.12 -12.75 -11.80
CA ALA A 46 3.06 -12.74 -10.69
C ALA A 46 2.42 -12.14 -9.43
N GLY A 47 1.86 -12.99 -8.59
CA GLY A 47 1.27 -12.61 -7.30
C GLY A 47 2.00 -13.32 -6.16
N SER A 48 1.73 -14.60 -5.96
CA SER A 48 2.42 -15.43 -4.96
C SER A 48 3.86 -15.73 -5.36
N ASP A 49 4.11 -15.93 -6.65
CA ASP A 49 5.45 -16.12 -7.20
C ASP A 49 5.94 -14.84 -7.89
N LEU A 50 6.72 -14.03 -7.18
CA LEU A 50 7.33 -12.81 -7.72
C LEU A 50 8.50 -13.09 -8.67
N ALA A 51 9.00 -14.32 -8.76
CA ALA A 51 10.00 -14.69 -9.77
C ALA A 51 9.47 -14.46 -11.21
N ALA A 52 8.14 -14.52 -11.37
CA ALA A 52 7.46 -14.30 -12.65
C ALA A 52 7.22 -12.83 -13.01
N VAL A 53 7.70 -11.85 -12.22
CA VAL A 53 7.59 -10.41 -12.53
C VAL A 53 8.26 -10.10 -13.87
N ARG A 54 7.52 -9.43 -14.75
CA ARG A 54 7.92 -9.06 -16.12
C ARG A 54 8.06 -7.55 -16.34
N THR A 55 7.56 -6.71 -15.43
CA THR A 55 7.82 -5.26 -15.51
C THR A 55 9.31 -5.04 -15.65
N ARG A 56 9.71 -4.32 -16.71
CA ARG A 56 11.11 -4.08 -17.05
C ARG A 56 11.50 -2.64 -16.79
N ALA A 57 12.77 -2.43 -16.47
CA ALA A 57 13.40 -1.14 -16.28
C ALA A 57 14.56 -1.00 -17.27
N GLU A 58 14.52 -0.01 -18.14
CA GLU A 58 15.54 0.30 -19.13
C GLU A 58 16.39 1.46 -18.63
N PRO A 59 17.68 1.27 -18.34
CA PRO A 59 18.55 2.35 -17.87
C PRO A 59 18.71 3.45 -18.92
N GLN A 60 18.75 4.70 -18.47
CA GLN A 60 18.92 5.87 -19.32
C GLN A 60 20.28 6.56 -19.05
N PRO A 61 20.82 7.32 -20.01
CA PRO A 61 22.11 8.00 -19.86
C PRO A 61 22.18 8.99 -18.69
N ASP A 62 21.05 9.52 -18.25
CA ASP A 62 20.93 10.48 -17.14
C ASP A 62 20.81 9.82 -15.76
N GLY A 63 20.94 8.48 -15.69
CA GLY A 63 20.84 7.72 -14.46
C GLY A 63 19.38 7.38 -14.04
N SER A 64 18.38 7.85 -14.78
CA SER A 64 17.00 7.42 -14.63
C SER A 64 16.74 6.09 -15.32
N TYR A 65 15.52 5.57 -15.19
CA TYR A 65 15.06 4.34 -15.84
C TYR A 65 13.73 4.59 -16.53
N LYS A 66 13.49 3.91 -17.63
CA LYS A 66 12.18 3.81 -18.28
C LYS A 66 11.51 2.51 -17.83
N ILE A 67 10.37 2.64 -17.17
CA ILE A 67 9.62 1.52 -16.62
C ILE A 67 8.46 1.15 -17.54
N PHE A 68 8.31 -0.15 -17.83
CA PHE A 68 7.27 -0.70 -18.69
C PHE A 68 6.62 -1.92 -18.05
N GLY A 69 5.31 -1.96 -17.97
CA GLY A 69 4.57 -3.11 -17.47
C GLY A 69 3.24 -2.75 -16.81
N THR A 70 2.52 -3.78 -16.38
CA THR A 70 1.22 -3.65 -15.73
C THR A 70 1.30 -4.14 -14.31
N LYS A 71 0.83 -3.35 -13.36
CA LYS A 71 0.68 -3.71 -11.95
C LYS A 71 -0.78 -3.76 -11.58
N ILE A 72 -1.19 -4.82 -10.89
CA ILE A 72 -2.58 -5.03 -10.47
C ILE A 72 -2.71 -5.05 -8.95
N PHE A 73 -3.93 -4.81 -8.47
CA PHE A 73 -4.27 -4.76 -7.04
C PHE A 73 -3.53 -3.67 -6.27
N ILE A 74 -3.27 -2.53 -6.92
CA ILE A 74 -2.53 -1.43 -6.29
C ILE A 74 -3.47 -0.59 -5.43
N THR A 75 -3.36 -0.79 -4.13
CA THR A 75 -4.11 -0.04 -3.12
C THR A 75 -3.75 1.44 -3.19
N TRP A 76 -4.78 2.29 -3.36
CA TRP A 76 -4.63 3.73 -3.52
C TRP A 76 -3.70 4.14 -4.69
N GLY A 77 -3.68 3.30 -5.75
CA GLY A 77 -2.84 3.53 -6.91
C GLY A 77 -3.21 4.76 -7.74
N GLU A 78 -4.48 5.20 -7.68
CA GLU A 78 -4.95 6.43 -8.34
C GLU A 78 -6.00 7.13 -7.49
N HIS A 79 -5.83 8.42 -7.30
CA HIS A 79 -6.76 9.34 -6.63
C HIS A 79 -6.33 10.80 -6.84
N ASP A 80 -7.16 11.73 -6.41
CA ASP A 80 -6.97 13.18 -6.46
C ASP A 80 -6.91 13.85 -5.06
N MET A 81 -6.76 13.05 -3.99
CA MET A 81 -6.73 13.54 -2.60
C MET A 81 -5.35 14.06 -2.17
N ALA A 82 -4.33 13.88 -3.01
CA ALA A 82 -2.98 14.36 -2.79
C ALA A 82 -2.42 14.98 -4.08
N GLU A 83 -1.47 15.87 -3.97
CA GLU A 83 -0.84 16.55 -5.10
C GLU A 83 -0.05 15.60 -6.00
N ASN A 84 0.50 14.54 -5.42
CA ASN A 84 1.26 13.53 -6.15
C ASN A 84 1.13 12.15 -5.48
N ILE A 85 1.36 11.10 -6.26
CA ILE A 85 1.46 9.73 -5.78
C ILE A 85 2.83 9.18 -6.16
N ILE A 86 3.55 8.65 -5.18
CA ILE A 86 4.90 8.10 -5.35
C ILE A 86 4.80 6.58 -5.34
N HIS A 87 4.92 5.97 -6.51
CA HIS A 87 4.83 4.53 -6.67
C HIS A 87 6.18 3.87 -6.42
N LEU A 88 6.27 2.95 -5.45
CA LEU A 88 7.41 2.07 -5.23
C LEU A 88 7.18 0.81 -6.06
N VAL A 89 7.91 0.67 -7.17
CA VAL A 89 7.64 -0.32 -8.22
C VAL A 89 8.74 -1.37 -8.30
N LEU A 90 8.37 -2.64 -8.18
CA LEU A 90 9.27 -3.75 -8.49
C LEU A 90 9.35 -3.98 -10.00
N ALA A 91 10.58 -3.93 -10.54
CA ALA A 91 10.85 -4.18 -11.94
C ALA A 91 12.21 -4.86 -12.14
N ARG A 92 12.44 -5.44 -13.31
CA ARG A 92 13.73 -6.01 -13.72
C ARG A 92 14.48 -5.04 -14.59
N VAL A 93 15.72 -4.77 -14.23
CA VAL A 93 16.64 -4.08 -15.14
C VAL A 93 16.91 -5.00 -16.33
N VAL A 94 17.02 -4.42 -17.53
CA VAL A 94 17.36 -5.19 -18.74
C VAL A 94 18.71 -5.89 -18.54
N GLY A 95 18.74 -7.19 -18.74
CA GLY A 95 19.93 -8.03 -18.50
C GLY A 95 20.12 -8.52 -17.06
N ALA A 96 19.20 -8.20 -16.14
CA ALA A 96 19.26 -8.71 -14.77
C ALA A 96 19.06 -10.24 -14.71
N PRO A 97 19.59 -10.91 -13.65
CA PRO A 97 19.38 -12.33 -13.45
C PRO A 97 17.91 -12.73 -13.43
N GLU A 98 17.61 -13.96 -13.82
CA GLU A 98 16.26 -14.53 -13.69
C GLU A 98 15.88 -14.75 -12.22
N GLY A 99 14.57 -14.96 -11.99
CA GLY A 99 14.04 -15.23 -10.67
C GLY A 99 14.02 -14.01 -9.76
N VAL A 100 13.84 -14.22 -8.48
CA VAL A 100 13.67 -13.13 -7.49
C VAL A 100 14.92 -12.28 -7.31
N LYS A 101 16.10 -12.83 -7.61
CA LYS A 101 17.39 -12.14 -7.47
C LYS A 101 17.65 -11.07 -8.53
N GLY A 102 16.83 -10.97 -9.56
CA GLY A 102 16.96 -9.93 -10.60
C GLY A 102 15.94 -8.80 -10.46
N ILE A 103 15.23 -8.72 -9.32
CA ILE A 103 14.21 -7.70 -9.09
C ILE A 103 14.82 -6.51 -8.35
N SER A 104 14.61 -5.32 -8.91
CA SER A 104 15.03 -4.03 -8.34
C SER A 104 13.79 -3.21 -7.93
N LEU A 105 13.98 -2.20 -7.08
CA LEU A 105 12.94 -1.30 -6.63
C LEU A 105 13.15 0.09 -7.21
N PHE A 106 12.06 0.71 -7.69
CA PHE A 106 12.09 2.05 -8.28
C PHE A 106 11.05 2.96 -7.66
N VAL A 107 11.41 4.23 -7.48
CA VAL A 107 10.46 5.33 -7.30
C VAL A 107 9.97 5.77 -8.68
N VAL A 108 8.66 5.75 -8.87
CA VAL A 108 8.00 6.25 -10.10
C VAL A 108 6.91 7.24 -9.68
N PRO A 109 7.13 8.56 -9.77
CA PRO A 109 6.13 9.53 -9.38
C PRO A 109 5.00 9.60 -10.42
N LYS A 110 3.76 9.84 -9.98
CA LYS A 110 2.59 10.10 -10.86
C LYS A 110 2.81 11.38 -11.67
N PHE A 111 3.32 12.42 -11.04
CA PHE A 111 3.76 13.64 -11.69
C PHE A 111 5.25 13.85 -11.42
N MET A 112 5.99 14.19 -12.47
CA MET A 112 7.42 14.51 -12.37
C MET A 112 7.62 15.66 -11.39
N VAL A 113 8.70 15.62 -10.61
CA VAL A 113 9.02 16.69 -9.68
C VAL A 113 9.89 17.73 -10.38
N LYS A 114 9.45 18.99 -10.36
CA LYS A 114 10.20 20.12 -10.90
C LYS A 114 11.35 20.53 -9.94
N PRO A 115 12.34 21.29 -10.42
CA PRO A 115 13.43 21.79 -9.57
C PRO A 115 12.98 22.62 -8.35
N ASP A 116 11.78 23.21 -8.41
CA ASP A 116 11.16 23.94 -7.32
C ASP A 116 10.46 23.04 -6.29
N GLY A 117 10.54 21.70 -6.45
CA GLY A 117 9.90 20.71 -5.59
C GLY A 117 8.40 20.52 -5.80
N ASN A 118 7.81 21.18 -6.78
CA ASN A 118 6.37 21.06 -7.08
C ASN A 118 6.10 19.98 -8.13
N PRO A 119 4.88 19.42 -8.17
CA PRO A 119 4.48 18.53 -9.26
C PRO A 119 4.56 19.23 -10.63
N GLY A 120 5.06 18.50 -11.63
CA GLY A 120 5.23 18.94 -12.99
C GLY A 120 4.36 18.19 -13.99
N ALA A 121 4.93 17.80 -15.10
CA ALA A 121 4.26 17.03 -16.13
C ALA A 121 3.83 15.65 -15.64
N ARG A 122 2.73 15.12 -16.17
CA ARG A 122 2.29 13.75 -15.92
C ARG A 122 3.35 12.77 -16.40
N ASN A 123 3.72 11.83 -15.54
CA ASN A 123 4.57 10.72 -15.91
C ASN A 123 3.73 9.68 -16.70
N ASP A 124 4.40 8.79 -17.42
CA ASP A 124 3.76 7.74 -18.23
C ASP A 124 3.29 6.56 -17.35
N VAL A 125 2.46 6.87 -16.36
CA VAL A 125 1.77 5.91 -15.49
C VAL A 125 0.28 6.24 -15.44
N HIS A 126 -0.57 5.26 -15.79
CA HIS A 126 -2.00 5.45 -15.96
C HIS A 126 -2.80 4.38 -15.23
N CYS A 127 -3.87 4.78 -14.57
CA CYS A 127 -4.87 3.87 -14.04
C CYS A 127 -5.78 3.41 -15.19
N VAL A 128 -5.77 2.11 -15.49
CA VAL A 128 -6.59 1.54 -16.56
C VAL A 128 -7.90 0.93 -16.06
N SER A 129 -7.96 0.58 -14.77
CA SER A 129 -9.19 0.13 -14.12
C SER A 129 -9.07 0.18 -12.60
N ILE A 130 -10.24 0.12 -11.93
CA ILE A 130 -10.37 -0.02 -10.48
C ILE A 130 -11.15 -1.29 -10.20
N GLU A 131 -10.70 -2.08 -9.23
CA GLU A 131 -11.32 -3.35 -8.84
C GLU A 131 -12.70 -3.15 -8.18
N HIS A 132 -13.66 -3.96 -8.60
CA HIS A 132 -14.93 -4.12 -7.90
C HIS A 132 -14.75 -5.11 -6.76
N LYS A 133 -14.78 -4.64 -5.50
CA LYS A 133 -14.45 -5.47 -4.33
C LYS A 133 -15.68 -5.85 -3.53
N MET A 134 -15.58 -6.96 -2.78
CA MET A 134 -16.60 -7.40 -1.82
C MET A 134 -16.75 -6.39 -0.66
N GLY A 135 -15.64 -5.82 -0.16
CA GLY A 135 -15.59 -4.85 0.93
C GLY A 135 -14.53 -3.78 0.71
N ILE A 136 -14.38 -2.86 1.67
CA ILE A 136 -13.43 -1.74 1.62
C ILE A 136 -13.56 -0.95 0.31
N LYS A 137 -14.81 -0.69 -0.11
CA LYS A 137 -15.11 -0.12 -1.42
C LYS A 137 -14.65 1.34 -1.57
N ALA A 138 -14.52 2.07 -0.46
CA ALA A 138 -14.01 3.43 -0.43
C ALA A 138 -12.48 3.54 -0.57
N SER A 139 -11.76 2.42 -0.56
CA SER A 139 -10.32 2.35 -0.82
C SER A 139 -10.10 1.88 -2.26
N PRO A 140 -9.71 2.74 -3.21
CA PRO A 140 -9.52 2.32 -4.59
C PRO A 140 -8.38 1.31 -4.69
N THR A 141 -8.59 0.26 -5.46
CA THR A 141 -7.60 -0.77 -5.77
C THR A 141 -7.42 -0.76 -7.28
N ALA A 142 -6.31 -0.20 -7.73
CA ALA A 142 -6.08 0.15 -9.12
C ALA A 142 -5.30 -0.93 -9.89
N VAL A 143 -5.54 -0.98 -11.19
CA VAL A 143 -4.62 -1.54 -12.19
C VAL A 143 -3.86 -0.38 -12.80
N LEU A 144 -2.53 -0.40 -12.69
CA LEU A 144 -1.65 0.65 -13.21
C LEU A 144 -0.85 0.12 -14.39
N GLN A 145 -0.88 0.89 -15.46
CA GLN A 145 -0.09 0.67 -16.67
C GLN A 145 1.06 1.67 -16.71
N PHE A 146 2.27 1.17 -16.90
CA PHE A 146 3.49 1.95 -16.99
C PHE A 146 4.07 1.85 -18.40
N GLY A 147 4.35 3.00 -19.01
CA GLY A 147 5.21 3.08 -20.17
C GLY A 147 4.54 2.96 -21.52
N ASP A 148 3.24 3.17 -21.68
CA ASP A 148 2.53 3.08 -22.96
C ASP A 148 2.94 4.18 -23.97
N HIS A 149 3.50 5.31 -23.49
CA HIS A 149 3.84 6.47 -24.29
C HIS A 149 5.36 6.80 -24.24
N GLY A 150 6.20 5.76 -24.19
CA GLY A 150 7.65 5.94 -24.25
C GLY A 150 8.40 5.64 -22.94
N GLY A 151 7.71 5.12 -21.96
CA GLY A 151 8.29 4.66 -20.69
C GLY A 151 8.06 5.59 -19.52
N ALA A 152 7.58 5.05 -18.41
CA ALA A 152 7.44 5.80 -17.16
C ALA A 152 8.82 6.07 -16.55
N VAL A 153 9.13 7.31 -16.24
CA VAL A 153 10.40 7.67 -15.62
C VAL A 153 10.43 7.19 -14.18
N GLY A 154 11.47 6.45 -13.82
CA GLY A 154 11.71 5.95 -12.49
C GLY A 154 13.15 6.11 -12.03
N TYR A 155 13.37 6.06 -10.73
CA TYR A 155 14.67 6.20 -10.09
C TYR A 155 14.93 5.00 -9.17
N LEU A 156 16.13 4.43 -9.25
CA LEU A 156 16.50 3.25 -8.47
C LEU A 156 16.53 3.56 -6.97
N VAL A 157 15.90 2.71 -6.16
CA VAL A 157 16.01 2.73 -4.71
C VAL A 157 17.06 1.70 -4.27
N GLY A 158 18.10 2.18 -3.61
CA GLY A 158 19.20 1.34 -3.14
C GLY A 158 20.04 0.76 -4.28
N GLN A 159 20.19 -0.56 -4.31
CA GLN A 159 21.02 -1.27 -5.28
C GLN A 159 20.17 -2.12 -6.20
N GLU A 160 20.61 -2.27 -7.45
CA GLU A 160 20.00 -3.23 -8.37
C GLU A 160 19.97 -4.64 -7.78
N ASN A 161 18.96 -5.41 -8.14
CA ASN A 161 18.76 -6.80 -7.77
C ASN A 161 18.51 -7.04 -6.26
N ARG A 162 18.28 -5.99 -5.48
CA ARG A 162 17.89 -6.04 -4.07
C ARG A 162 16.48 -5.50 -3.80
N GLY A 163 15.68 -5.33 -4.82
CA GLY A 163 14.37 -4.68 -4.71
C GLY A 163 13.40 -5.38 -3.78
N LEU A 164 13.42 -6.72 -3.69
CA LEU A 164 12.58 -7.45 -2.75
C LEU A 164 12.94 -7.16 -1.30
N GLU A 165 14.21 -7.04 -0.97
CA GLU A 165 14.66 -6.70 0.38
C GLU A 165 14.08 -5.35 0.82
N TYR A 166 14.16 -4.34 -0.03
CA TYR A 166 13.61 -3.01 0.26
C TYR A 166 12.09 -2.99 0.29
N MET A 167 11.44 -3.74 -0.60
CA MET A 167 10.00 -3.89 -0.60
C MET A 167 9.48 -4.59 0.67
N PHE A 168 10.23 -5.55 1.22
CA PHE A 168 9.86 -6.21 2.47
C PHE A 168 9.90 -5.29 3.69
N ILE A 169 10.69 -4.21 3.67
CA ILE A 169 10.64 -3.16 4.68
C ILE A 169 9.22 -2.56 4.72
N MET A 170 8.69 -2.16 3.55
CA MET A 170 7.32 -1.64 3.42
C MET A 170 6.28 -2.69 3.84
N MET A 171 6.43 -3.93 3.36
CA MET A 171 5.48 -5.00 3.65
C MET A 171 5.41 -5.34 5.13
N ASN A 172 6.53 -5.31 5.85
CA ASN A 172 6.55 -5.59 7.28
C ASN A 172 5.85 -4.49 8.08
N ALA A 173 6.07 -3.22 7.74
CA ALA A 173 5.35 -2.09 8.32
C ALA A 173 3.83 -2.21 8.06
N ALA A 174 3.44 -2.50 6.82
CA ALA A 174 2.04 -2.69 6.45
C ALA A 174 1.38 -3.88 7.16
N ARG A 175 2.06 -5.02 7.27
CA ARG A 175 1.54 -6.22 8.00
C ARG A 175 1.30 -5.91 9.46
N TYR A 176 2.23 -5.21 10.11
CA TYR A 176 2.07 -4.79 11.50
C TYR A 176 0.83 -3.87 11.65
N GLY A 177 0.70 -2.85 10.80
CA GLY A 177 -0.43 -1.93 10.82
C GLY A 177 -1.78 -2.61 10.57
N VAL A 178 -1.84 -3.60 9.66
CA VAL A 178 -3.06 -4.41 9.42
C VAL A 178 -3.40 -5.27 10.63
N GLY A 179 -2.40 -5.81 11.34
CA GLY A 179 -2.60 -6.53 12.61
C GLY A 179 -3.27 -5.63 13.67
N VAL A 180 -2.77 -4.41 13.84
CA VAL A 180 -3.36 -3.40 14.74
C VAL A 180 -4.79 -3.03 14.31
N GLN A 181 -5.04 -2.91 13.01
CA GLN A 181 -6.39 -2.65 12.48
C GLN A 181 -7.37 -3.79 12.85
N GLY A 182 -6.93 -5.05 12.78
CA GLY A 182 -7.74 -6.21 13.19
C GLY A 182 -8.13 -6.12 14.66
N ILE A 183 -7.18 -5.81 15.55
CA ILE A 183 -7.42 -5.60 16.98
C ILE A 183 -8.42 -4.46 17.23
N ALA A 184 -8.24 -3.33 16.55
CA ALA A 184 -9.11 -2.16 16.72
C ALA A 184 -10.57 -2.45 16.32
N ILE A 185 -10.78 -3.20 15.21
CA ILE A 185 -12.13 -3.61 14.76
C ILE A 185 -12.75 -4.59 15.74
N ALA A 186 -11.98 -5.58 16.22
CA ALA A 186 -12.44 -6.55 17.23
C ALA A 186 -12.84 -5.85 18.53
N GLN A 187 -12.03 -4.89 19.00
CA GLN A 187 -12.32 -4.10 20.19
C GLN A 187 -13.61 -3.28 20.04
N MET A 188 -13.80 -2.64 18.90
CA MET A 188 -15.03 -1.88 18.63
C MET A 188 -16.27 -2.79 18.63
N ALA A 189 -16.18 -3.96 18.00
CA ALA A 189 -17.26 -4.93 17.96
C ALA A 189 -17.60 -5.44 19.38
N TYR A 190 -16.59 -5.77 20.17
CA TYR A 190 -16.73 -6.21 21.55
C TYR A 190 -17.42 -5.15 22.42
N GLN A 191 -16.97 -3.88 22.37
CA GLN A 191 -17.59 -2.80 23.13
C GLN A 191 -19.06 -2.61 22.79
N LYS A 192 -19.42 -2.67 21.51
CA LYS A 192 -20.83 -2.59 21.06
C LYS A 192 -21.65 -3.78 21.56
N ALA A 193 -21.10 -4.99 21.49
CA ALA A 193 -21.77 -6.18 21.99
C ALA A 193 -22.01 -6.10 23.50
N VAL A 194 -21.02 -5.66 24.29
CA VAL A 194 -21.16 -5.49 25.73
C VAL A 194 -22.20 -4.42 26.07
N ALA A 195 -22.18 -3.27 25.39
CA ALA A 195 -23.19 -2.22 25.59
C ALA A 195 -24.61 -2.76 25.31
N PHE A 196 -24.79 -3.41 24.17
CA PHE A 196 -26.06 -4.04 23.82
C PHE A 196 -26.51 -5.08 24.87
N ALA A 197 -25.61 -5.94 25.32
CA ALA A 197 -25.92 -6.97 26.30
C ALA A 197 -26.32 -6.39 27.68
N ARG A 198 -25.81 -5.22 28.04
CA ARG A 198 -26.17 -4.50 29.27
C ARG A 198 -27.51 -3.79 29.17
N ASP A 199 -27.90 -3.34 27.98
CA ASP A 199 -29.14 -2.59 27.77
C ASP A 199 -30.32 -3.49 27.40
N ARG A 200 -30.09 -4.57 26.67
CA ARG A 200 -31.12 -5.48 26.18
C ARG A 200 -31.71 -6.29 27.34
N VAL A 201 -32.93 -6.02 27.72
CA VAL A 201 -33.70 -6.82 28.68
C VAL A 201 -34.44 -7.95 27.95
N GLN A 202 -34.19 -9.19 28.36
CA GLN A 202 -34.85 -10.37 27.78
C GLN A 202 -34.81 -11.54 28.75
N SER A 203 -35.96 -12.03 29.17
CA SER A 203 -36.14 -13.21 30.02
C SER A 203 -35.43 -13.12 31.38
N ARG A 204 -35.67 -14.09 32.24
CA ARG A 204 -35.00 -14.29 33.53
C ARG A 204 -33.82 -15.25 33.35
N PRO A 205 -32.62 -14.92 33.85
CA PRO A 205 -31.48 -15.83 33.83
C PRO A 205 -31.79 -17.19 34.48
N VAL A 206 -31.32 -18.26 33.80
CA VAL A 206 -31.59 -19.64 34.25
C VAL A 206 -30.85 -20.00 35.54
N ASP A 207 -29.78 -19.29 35.87
CA ASP A 207 -28.97 -19.46 37.09
C ASP A 207 -29.62 -18.86 38.36
N GLY A 208 -30.79 -18.22 38.21
CA GLY A 208 -31.50 -17.59 39.33
C GLY A 208 -30.88 -16.31 39.85
N SER A 209 -29.88 -15.73 39.19
CA SER A 209 -29.22 -14.49 39.62
C SER A 209 -30.15 -13.29 39.70
N LEU A 210 -31.24 -13.30 38.89
CA LEU A 210 -32.31 -12.31 38.95
C LEU A 210 -33.68 -12.97 39.09
N LYS A 211 -34.57 -12.36 39.91
CA LYS A 211 -35.95 -12.86 40.11
C LYS A 211 -36.92 -12.48 38.98
N ALA A 212 -36.58 -11.49 38.18
CA ALA A 212 -37.35 -10.96 37.04
C ALA A 212 -36.50 -10.91 35.77
N ALA A 213 -37.15 -10.54 34.65
CA ALA A 213 -36.42 -10.27 33.40
C ALA A 213 -35.40 -9.14 33.63
N GLY A 214 -34.20 -9.32 33.10
CA GLY A 214 -33.10 -8.36 33.22
C GLY A 214 -32.24 -8.30 31.94
N PRO A 215 -31.16 -7.50 31.96
CA PRO A 215 -30.22 -7.43 30.89
C PRO A 215 -29.64 -8.80 30.52
N ILE A 216 -29.49 -9.05 29.22
CA ILE A 216 -29.02 -10.36 28.73
C ILE A 216 -27.59 -10.71 29.15
N ILE A 217 -26.80 -9.74 29.57
CA ILE A 217 -25.45 -9.98 30.12
C ILE A 217 -25.46 -10.90 31.35
N HIS A 218 -26.61 -11.06 32.03
CA HIS A 218 -26.75 -11.98 33.15
C HIS A 218 -26.98 -13.44 32.74
N HIS A 219 -27.24 -13.71 31.46
CA HIS A 219 -27.36 -15.07 30.96
C HIS A 219 -25.98 -15.70 30.77
N PRO A 220 -25.76 -16.95 31.24
CA PRO A 220 -24.46 -17.61 31.13
C PRO A 220 -23.91 -17.70 29.72
N ASP A 221 -24.78 -17.87 28.69
CA ASP A 221 -24.41 -17.99 27.29
C ASP A 221 -23.99 -16.65 26.64
N VAL A 222 -24.19 -15.53 27.32
CA VAL A 222 -23.86 -14.19 26.84
C VAL A 222 -22.58 -13.65 27.49
N LYS A 223 -22.19 -14.19 28.62
CA LYS A 223 -20.94 -13.87 29.32
C LYS A 223 -19.77 -14.52 28.58
#